data_c438eeb7fbe518c44032c7328f61ecdc
#
_entry.id   c438eeb7fbe518c44032c7328f61ecdc
#
_cell.length_a   1.000
_cell.length_b   1.000
_cell.length_c   1.000
_cell.angle_alpha   90.00
_cell.angle_beta   90.00
_cell.angle_gamma   90.00
#
_symmetry.space_group_name_H-M   'P 1'
#
loop_
_entity.id
_entity.type
_entity.pdbx_description
1 polymer ?
#
loop_
_entity_poly.entity_id
_entity_poly.type
_entity_poly.pdbx_seq_one_letter_code
_entity_poly.pdbx_strand_id
1 'polypeptide(L)'
;MLQEHTHDEISKAIVRSQHAQRNFDLTKRIPKQDFELMKKAVTECPSKNNLAFYKVHFIEDRGLIEDIHEHTRGFVTKQHESGYETNTQVLGNLLVLFERHLPNDRLHDDDVRRSPETRYFEENGRWEDEECLNRDVNTSVGVAGGYLNLTASLLGYRTGCCQCMDENKIQEVALLEDVPLLLVGVGYHQKGVDRRKHHIRDDFLFHAKKKMPIETKVWR
;
A
#
# COMPACT_ATOMS: atom_id res chain seq x y z
N MET A 1 -19.35 11.49 21.76
CA MET A 1 -19.73 10.18 21.19
C MET A 1 -19.98 10.38 19.71
N LEU A 2 -19.47 9.46 18.85
CA LEU A 2 -19.79 9.46 17.43
C LEU A 2 -21.28 9.14 17.24
N GLN A 3 -21.91 9.76 16.25
CA GLN A 3 -23.30 9.46 15.92
C GLN A 3 -23.40 8.02 15.36
N GLU A 4 -24.53 7.33 15.58
CA GLU A 4 -24.75 5.94 15.14
C GLU A 4 -24.48 5.73 13.63
N HIS A 5 -24.89 6.70 12.82
CA HIS A 5 -24.60 6.74 11.38
C HIS A 5 -23.09 6.69 11.07
N THR A 6 -22.25 7.35 11.87
CA THR A 6 -20.79 7.34 11.68
C THR A 6 -20.20 5.98 12.01
N HIS A 7 -20.71 5.25 13.00
CA HIS A 7 -20.28 3.88 13.32
C HIS A 7 -20.54 2.92 12.15
N ASP A 8 -21.71 3.01 11.55
CA ASP A 8 -22.10 2.19 10.39
C ASP A 8 -21.19 2.44 9.18
N GLU A 9 -20.88 3.69 8.89
CA GLU A 9 -19.99 4.05 7.78
C GLU A 9 -18.57 3.55 7.99
N ILE A 10 -18.03 3.71 9.20
CA ILE A 10 -16.72 3.18 9.58
C ILE A 10 -16.72 1.65 9.46
N SER A 11 -17.73 0.96 9.98
CA SER A 11 -17.85 -0.49 9.88
C SER A 11 -17.87 -0.95 8.42
N LYS A 12 -18.66 -0.32 7.58
CA LYS A 12 -18.70 -0.59 6.12
C LYS A 12 -17.36 -0.34 5.44
N ALA A 13 -16.64 0.72 5.82
CA ALA A 13 -15.34 1.03 5.28
C ALA A 13 -14.29 -0.03 5.67
N ILE A 14 -14.28 -0.49 6.92
CA ILE A 14 -13.41 -1.56 7.40
C ILE A 14 -13.65 -2.85 6.59
N VAL A 15 -14.90 -3.28 6.44
CA VAL A 15 -15.24 -4.48 5.67
C VAL A 15 -14.87 -4.33 4.19
N ARG A 16 -15.06 -3.16 3.63
CA ARG A 16 -14.75 -2.87 2.23
C ARG A 16 -13.26 -2.89 1.94
N SER A 17 -12.43 -2.37 2.84
CA SER A 17 -10.97 -2.28 2.68
C SER A 17 -10.25 -3.63 2.73
N GLN A 18 -10.90 -4.69 3.24
CA GLN A 18 -10.26 -6.01 3.33
C GLN A 18 -10.12 -6.74 1.98
N HIS A 19 -10.77 -6.25 0.93
CA HIS A 19 -10.84 -6.93 -0.35
C HIS A 19 -10.13 -6.15 -1.45
N ALA A 20 -9.15 -6.77 -2.09
CA ALA A 20 -8.50 -6.17 -3.25
C ALA A 20 -9.49 -5.96 -4.41
N GLN A 21 -9.46 -4.75 -4.97
CA GLN A 21 -10.09 -4.42 -6.24
C GLN A 21 -9.14 -4.78 -7.38
N ARG A 22 -9.66 -5.42 -8.44
CA ARG A 22 -8.87 -5.89 -9.60
C ARG A 22 -9.16 -5.12 -10.89
N ASN A 23 -10.16 -4.28 -10.87
CA ASN A 23 -10.54 -3.39 -11.97
C ASN A 23 -11.04 -2.06 -11.41
N PHE A 24 -10.83 -1.00 -12.16
CA PHE A 24 -11.16 0.35 -11.74
C PHE A 24 -11.84 1.12 -12.87
N ASP A 25 -12.70 2.07 -12.53
CA ASP A 25 -13.28 3.04 -13.46
C ASP A 25 -12.27 4.17 -13.72
N LEU A 26 -11.46 4.01 -14.75
CA LEU A 26 -10.39 4.95 -15.11
C LEU A 26 -10.92 6.22 -15.81
N THR A 27 -12.22 6.33 -16.08
CA THR A 27 -12.82 7.55 -16.64
C THR A 27 -12.88 8.70 -15.64
N LYS A 28 -12.68 8.41 -14.35
CA LYS A 28 -12.76 9.35 -13.25
C LYS A 28 -11.38 9.77 -12.77
N ARG A 29 -11.30 10.96 -12.19
CA ARG A 29 -10.11 11.44 -11.49
C ARG A 29 -10.39 11.59 -10.00
N ILE A 30 -9.40 11.30 -9.17
CA ILE A 30 -9.46 11.52 -7.74
C ILE A 30 -9.41 13.03 -7.48
N PRO A 31 -10.38 13.62 -6.74
CA PRO A 31 -10.35 15.03 -6.39
C PRO A 31 -9.10 15.36 -5.55
N LYS A 32 -8.55 16.55 -5.77
CA LYS A 32 -7.36 17.00 -5.03
C LYS A 32 -7.54 16.94 -3.51
N GLN A 33 -8.74 17.27 -3.01
CA GLN A 33 -9.02 17.21 -1.57
C GLN A 33 -8.92 15.80 -1.01
N ASP A 34 -9.41 14.79 -1.73
CA ASP A 34 -9.34 13.38 -1.31
C ASP A 34 -7.91 12.85 -1.42
N PHE A 35 -7.19 13.27 -2.47
CA PHE A 35 -5.76 12.98 -2.63
C PHE A 35 -4.95 13.49 -1.43
N GLU A 36 -5.16 14.75 -1.01
CA GLU A 36 -4.43 15.33 0.12
C GLU A 36 -4.76 14.63 1.45
N LEU A 37 -6.00 14.16 1.64
CA LEU A 37 -6.35 13.34 2.81
C LEU A 37 -5.64 11.99 2.82
N MET A 38 -5.58 11.31 1.67
CA MET A 38 -4.87 10.05 1.54
C MET A 38 -3.36 10.24 1.74
N LYS A 39 -2.79 11.31 1.17
CA LYS A 39 -1.39 11.69 1.39
C LYS A 39 -1.13 11.92 2.87
N LYS A 40 -1.94 12.71 3.54
CA LYS A 40 -1.85 12.96 4.99
C LYS A 40 -1.90 11.66 5.80
N ALA A 41 -2.78 10.72 5.43
CA ALA A 41 -2.92 9.45 6.12
C ALA A 41 -1.62 8.64 6.16
N VAL A 42 -0.78 8.69 5.13
CA VAL A 42 0.48 7.94 5.05
C VAL A 42 1.70 8.73 5.52
N THR A 43 1.62 10.06 5.54
CA THR A 43 2.74 10.90 6.00
C THR A 43 2.69 11.20 7.49
N GLU A 44 1.50 11.12 8.11
CA GLU A 44 1.29 11.42 9.52
C GLU A 44 0.84 10.20 10.35
N CYS A 45 0.84 9.00 9.78
CA CYS A 45 0.57 7.79 10.56
C CYS A 45 1.74 7.46 11.50
N PRO A 46 1.47 6.78 12.62
CA PRO A 46 2.52 6.41 13.55
C PRO A 46 3.52 5.45 12.90
N SER A 47 4.80 5.64 13.22
CA SER A 47 5.88 4.73 12.86
C SER A 47 6.78 4.47 14.06
N LYS A 48 7.66 3.49 13.96
CA LYS A 48 8.63 3.19 15.01
C LYS A 48 9.50 4.43 15.30
N ASN A 49 9.47 4.92 16.54
CA ASN A 49 10.19 6.10 16.99
C ASN A 49 9.99 7.36 16.09
N ASN A 50 8.88 7.43 15.37
CA ASN A 50 8.60 8.47 14.37
C ASN A 50 9.60 8.55 13.20
N LEU A 51 10.30 7.47 12.89
CA LEU A 51 11.37 7.45 11.90
C LEU A 51 10.88 7.23 10.47
N ALA A 52 9.65 6.75 10.28
CA ALA A 52 9.03 6.50 8.98
C ALA A 52 10.00 5.86 7.98
N PHE A 53 10.29 4.57 8.14
CA PHE A 53 11.28 3.81 7.37
C PHE A 53 10.92 3.62 5.89
N TYR A 54 10.25 4.60 5.28
CA TYR A 54 9.80 4.56 3.88
C TYR A 54 9.71 5.97 3.28
N LYS A 55 9.89 6.05 1.97
CA LYS A 55 9.40 7.13 1.11
C LYS A 55 8.10 6.69 0.47
N VAL A 56 7.26 7.64 0.07
CA VAL A 56 5.98 7.37 -0.60
C VAL A 56 5.91 8.12 -1.91
N HIS A 57 5.67 7.38 -2.98
CA HIS A 57 5.45 7.92 -4.32
C HIS A 57 3.96 7.82 -4.66
N PHE A 58 3.36 8.95 -5.01
CA PHE A 58 1.98 9.04 -5.48
C PHE A 58 2.00 9.20 -6.99
N ILE A 59 1.58 8.19 -7.72
CA ILE A 59 1.72 8.08 -9.16
C ILE A 59 0.33 8.17 -9.80
N GLU A 60 0.08 9.27 -10.53
CA GLU A 60 -1.12 9.48 -11.35
C GLU A 60 -0.81 9.30 -12.85
N ASP A 61 0.46 9.24 -13.22
CA ASP A 61 0.87 8.97 -14.60
C ASP A 61 0.47 7.56 -15.02
N ARG A 62 -0.43 7.49 -15.99
CA ARG A 62 -1.00 6.22 -16.46
C ARG A 62 0.04 5.31 -17.09
N GLY A 63 0.97 5.89 -17.88
CA GLY A 63 2.05 5.13 -18.52
C GLY A 63 2.92 4.45 -17.47
N LEU A 64 3.40 5.21 -16.49
CA LEU A 64 4.23 4.67 -15.40
C LEU A 64 3.48 3.61 -14.57
N ILE A 65 2.17 3.80 -14.32
CA ILE A 65 1.36 2.78 -13.63
C ILE A 65 1.30 1.48 -14.44
N GLU A 66 1.16 1.56 -15.75
CA GLU A 66 1.11 0.42 -16.65
C GLU A 66 2.47 -0.28 -16.75
N ASP A 67 3.55 0.47 -16.85
CA ASP A 67 4.91 -0.06 -16.84
C ASP A 67 5.22 -0.81 -15.52
N ILE A 68 4.86 -0.23 -14.37
CA ILE A 68 4.99 -0.91 -13.08
C ILE A 68 4.14 -2.18 -13.02
N HIS A 69 2.92 -2.14 -13.56
CA HIS A 69 2.01 -3.29 -13.59
C HIS A 69 2.61 -4.48 -14.35
N GLU A 70 3.30 -4.26 -15.46
CA GLU A 70 3.94 -5.33 -16.26
C GLU A 70 4.98 -6.11 -15.44
N HIS A 71 5.55 -5.49 -14.41
CA HIS A 71 6.53 -6.11 -13.51
C HIS A 71 5.92 -6.68 -12.22
N THR A 72 4.59 -6.74 -12.11
CA THR A 72 3.93 -7.47 -11.03
C THR A 72 3.80 -8.95 -11.37
N ARG A 73 3.98 -9.82 -10.37
CA ARG A 73 3.83 -11.27 -10.49
C ARG A 73 2.58 -11.70 -9.75
N GLY A 74 1.55 -12.06 -10.49
CA GLY A 74 0.28 -12.51 -9.93
C GLY A 74 0.27 -14.01 -9.67
N PHE A 75 -0.70 -14.69 -10.24
CA PHE A 75 -0.90 -16.12 -10.04
C PHE A 75 -0.28 -16.92 -11.18
N VAL A 76 0.27 -18.08 -10.86
CA VAL A 76 0.62 -19.08 -11.87
C VAL A 76 -0.66 -19.51 -12.58
N THR A 77 -0.66 -19.42 -13.89
CA THR A 77 -1.78 -19.86 -14.74
C THR A 77 -1.25 -20.55 -15.98
N LYS A 78 -1.97 -21.57 -16.43
CA LYS A 78 -1.69 -22.25 -17.69
C LYS A 78 -2.21 -21.47 -18.91
N GLN A 79 -2.91 -20.38 -18.68
CA GLN A 79 -3.60 -19.62 -19.73
C GLN A 79 -2.77 -18.45 -20.27
N HIS A 80 -1.67 -18.10 -19.61
CA HIS A 80 -0.78 -17.04 -20.05
C HIS A 80 0.53 -17.61 -20.60
N GLU A 81 1.07 -17.03 -21.69
CA GLU A 81 2.32 -17.49 -22.32
C GLU A 81 3.51 -17.47 -21.35
N SER A 82 3.56 -16.49 -20.46
CA SER A 82 4.57 -16.39 -19.39
C SER A 82 4.35 -17.37 -18.23
N GLY A 83 3.20 -18.06 -18.17
CA GLY A 83 2.78 -18.88 -17.04
C GLY A 83 2.33 -18.10 -15.80
N TYR A 84 2.22 -16.77 -15.87
CA TYR A 84 1.81 -15.91 -14.77
C TYR A 84 0.79 -14.88 -15.24
N GLU A 85 -0.16 -14.54 -14.38
CA GLU A 85 -1.03 -13.38 -14.52
C GLU A 85 -0.49 -12.22 -13.71
N THR A 86 -0.55 -11.03 -14.27
CA THR A 86 -0.16 -9.79 -13.57
C THR A 86 -1.17 -9.38 -12.50
N ASN A 87 -0.76 -8.54 -11.56
CA ASN A 87 -1.60 -8.06 -10.47
C ASN A 87 -2.30 -6.75 -10.81
N THR A 88 -3.47 -6.84 -11.45
CA THR A 88 -4.23 -5.68 -11.91
C THR A 88 -4.77 -4.77 -10.80
N GLN A 89 -4.64 -5.18 -9.52
CA GLN A 89 -4.96 -4.30 -8.40
C GLN A 89 -4.11 -3.03 -8.32
N VAL A 90 -2.97 -2.97 -9.03
CA VAL A 90 -2.13 -1.77 -9.10
C VAL A 90 -2.60 -0.77 -10.15
N LEU A 91 -3.46 -1.18 -11.09
CA LEU A 91 -4.00 -0.37 -12.18
C LEU A 91 -5.10 0.61 -11.71
N GLY A 92 -4.98 1.17 -10.52
CA GLY A 92 -5.91 2.15 -9.98
C GLY A 92 -5.87 3.51 -10.70
N ASN A 93 -6.72 4.43 -10.28
CA ASN A 93 -6.67 5.84 -10.71
C ASN A 93 -5.47 6.56 -10.09
N LEU A 94 -4.95 6.03 -8.98
CA LEU A 94 -3.75 6.42 -8.28
C LEU A 94 -3.01 5.14 -7.86
N LEU A 95 -1.72 5.08 -8.09
CA LEU A 95 -0.84 4.07 -7.50
C LEU A 95 0.01 4.73 -6.40
N VAL A 96 -0.02 4.15 -5.21
CA VAL A 96 0.84 4.56 -4.10
C VAL A 96 1.92 3.49 -3.92
N LEU A 97 3.18 3.87 -4.09
CA LEU A 97 4.34 3.02 -3.97
C LEU A 97 5.12 3.41 -2.71
N PHE A 98 5.40 2.44 -1.88
CA PHE A 98 6.27 2.58 -0.70
C PHE A 98 7.65 2.05 -1.06
N GLU A 99 8.64 2.93 -0.99
CA GLU A 99 10.07 2.64 -1.17
C GLU A 99 10.74 2.55 0.20
N ARG A 100 11.68 1.64 0.38
CA ARG A 100 12.49 1.60 1.60
C ARG A 100 13.27 2.89 1.75
N HIS A 101 13.32 3.40 2.98
CA HIS A 101 14.14 4.55 3.34
C HIS A 101 14.68 4.38 4.75
N LEU A 102 16.00 4.35 4.87
CA LEU A 102 16.63 4.15 6.17
C LEU A 102 16.77 5.47 6.94
N PRO A 103 16.56 5.45 8.27
CA PRO A 103 16.58 6.68 9.08
C PRO A 103 17.89 7.44 9.05
N ASN A 104 19.00 6.75 8.79
CA ASN A 104 20.34 7.36 8.77
C ASN A 104 20.46 8.51 7.79
N ASP A 105 19.74 8.46 6.66
CA ASP A 105 19.74 9.52 5.65
C ASP A 105 19.01 10.79 6.13
N ARG A 106 18.17 10.66 7.16
CA ARG A 106 17.42 11.79 7.74
C ARG A 106 18.05 12.36 8.99
N LEU A 107 18.98 11.64 9.63
CA LEU A 107 19.62 12.07 10.88
C LEU A 107 20.71 13.13 10.65
N HIS A 108 21.04 13.43 9.39
CA HIS A 108 21.96 14.48 9.01
C HIS A 108 21.30 15.87 8.91
N ASP A 109 19.97 15.96 8.98
CA ASP A 109 19.29 17.24 9.10
C ASP A 109 19.46 17.77 10.53
N ASP A 110 20.22 18.86 10.69
CA ASP A 110 20.56 19.48 11.98
C ASP A 110 19.32 19.87 12.81
N ASP A 111 18.14 19.91 12.18
CA ASP A 111 16.86 20.23 12.81
C ASP A 111 16.19 19.02 13.50
N VAL A 112 16.60 17.80 13.20
CA VAL A 112 16.09 16.61 13.91
C VAL A 112 16.90 16.41 15.18
N ARG A 113 16.41 16.93 16.29
CA ARG A 113 16.99 16.64 17.61
C ARG A 113 16.95 15.13 17.81
N ARG A 114 18.12 14.51 17.80
CA ARG A 114 18.27 13.07 18.11
C ARG A 114 17.62 12.81 19.46
N SER A 115 16.57 12.02 19.47
CA SER A 115 16.00 11.57 20.74
C SER A 115 17.05 10.69 21.46
N PRO A 116 16.99 10.61 22.80
CA PRO A 116 17.85 9.69 23.55
C PRO A 116 17.73 8.25 23.07
N GLU A 117 16.53 7.84 22.65
CA GLU A 117 16.26 6.49 22.13
C GLU A 117 16.94 6.25 20.79
N THR A 118 16.92 7.23 19.87
CA THR A 118 17.60 7.13 18.57
C THR A 118 19.12 6.96 18.79
N ARG A 119 19.69 7.78 19.67
CA ARG A 119 21.10 7.67 20.03
C ARG A 119 21.46 6.31 20.65
N TYR A 120 20.58 5.79 21.51
CA TYR A 120 20.76 4.46 22.11
C TYR A 120 20.83 3.35 21.06
N PHE A 121 20.01 3.41 20.02
CA PHE A 121 20.01 2.42 18.95
C PHE A 121 21.24 2.50 18.05
N GLU A 122 21.73 3.70 17.77
CA GLU A 122 23.00 3.89 17.06
C GLU A 122 24.18 3.31 17.84
N GLU A 123 24.27 3.63 19.14
CA GLU A 123 25.36 3.20 20.02
C GLU A 123 25.36 1.69 20.30
N ASN A 124 24.21 1.02 20.22
CA ASN A 124 24.07 -0.40 20.51
C ASN A 124 23.91 -1.27 19.25
N GLY A 125 24.18 -0.74 18.06
CA GLY A 125 24.22 -1.49 16.82
C GLY A 125 22.89 -2.13 16.41
N ARG A 126 21.75 -1.62 16.91
CA ARG A 126 20.43 -2.22 16.61
C ARG A 126 20.12 -2.25 15.12
N TRP A 127 20.61 -1.27 14.37
CA TRP A 127 20.41 -1.20 12.92
C TRP A 127 21.46 -1.96 12.12
N GLU A 128 22.47 -2.51 12.78
CA GLU A 128 23.36 -3.52 12.23
C GLU A 128 22.70 -4.90 12.20
N ASP A 129 21.64 -5.10 13.02
CA ASP A 129 20.80 -6.30 12.97
C ASP A 129 19.75 -6.16 11.87
N GLU A 130 20.01 -6.79 10.73
CA GLU A 130 19.15 -6.77 9.55
C GLU A 130 17.74 -7.30 9.84
N GLU A 131 17.58 -8.28 10.71
CA GLU A 131 16.27 -8.81 11.08
C GLU A 131 15.45 -7.77 11.85
N CYS A 132 16.06 -7.07 12.80
CA CYS A 132 15.42 -5.98 13.54
C CYS A 132 15.03 -4.84 12.62
N LEU A 133 15.93 -4.45 11.71
CA LEU A 133 15.67 -3.37 10.73
C LEU A 133 14.51 -3.75 9.79
N ASN A 134 14.54 -4.93 9.21
CA ASN A 134 13.49 -5.42 8.32
C ASN A 134 12.13 -5.49 9.02
N ARG A 135 12.09 -5.89 10.30
CA ARG A 135 10.86 -5.86 11.10
C ARG A 135 10.33 -4.43 11.28
N ASP A 136 11.19 -3.48 11.61
CA ASP A 136 10.80 -2.08 11.85
C ASP A 136 10.32 -1.42 10.54
N VAL A 137 10.99 -1.67 9.41
CA VAL A 137 10.57 -1.27 8.07
C VAL A 137 9.19 -1.85 7.72
N ASN A 138 9.05 -3.17 7.78
CA ASN A 138 7.81 -3.85 7.40
C ASN A 138 6.63 -3.45 8.29
N THR A 139 6.87 -3.25 9.59
CA THR A 139 5.83 -2.78 10.52
C THR A 139 5.39 -1.36 10.15
N SER A 140 6.32 -0.46 9.85
CA SER A 140 6.02 0.93 9.49
C SER A 140 5.22 1.01 8.19
N VAL A 141 5.63 0.28 7.16
CA VAL A 141 4.90 0.20 5.87
C VAL A 141 3.53 -0.44 6.06
N GLY A 142 3.44 -1.50 6.88
CA GLY A 142 2.15 -2.14 7.20
C GLY A 142 1.16 -1.20 7.87
N VAL A 143 1.60 -0.37 8.81
CA VAL A 143 0.77 0.66 9.45
C VAL A 143 0.35 1.70 8.43
N ALA A 144 1.28 2.27 7.65
CA ALA A 144 0.98 3.31 6.66
C ALA A 144 0.02 2.79 5.56
N GLY A 145 0.25 1.58 5.06
CA GLY A 145 -0.65 0.92 4.12
C GLY A 145 -2.05 0.67 4.69
N GLY A 146 -2.14 0.33 5.98
CA GLY A 146 -3.41 0.20 6.70
C GLY A 146 -4.17 1.52 6.81
N TYR A 147 -3.48 2.61 7.15
CA TYR A 147 -4.05 3.96 7.18
C TYR A 147 -4.54 4.40 5.80
N LEU A 148 -3.76 4.17 4.74
CA LEU A 148 -4.16 4.47 3.36
C LEU A 148 -5.42 3.69 2.97
N ASN A 149 -5.43 2.37 3.20
CA ASN A 149 -6.57 1.51 2.86
C ASN A 149 -7.86 1.96 3.55
N LEU A 150 -7.79 2.25 4.85
CA LEU A 150 -8.95 2.69 5.60
C LEU A 150 -9.42 4.06 5.16
N THR A 151 -8.50 5.03 4.99
CA THR A 151 -8.82 6.39 4.55
C THR A 151 -9.46 6.38 3.16
N ALA A 152 -8.85 5.68 2.19
CA ALA A 152 -9.41 5.55 0.85
C ALA A 152 -10.81 4.91 0.89
N SER A 153 -11.01 3.89 1.74
CA SER A 153 -12.31 3.25 1.89
C SER A 153 -13.35 4.16 2.53
N LEU A 154 -13.00 4.98 3.52
CA LEU A 154 -13.89 5.98 4.12
C LEU A 154 -14.33 7.03 3.08
N LEU A 155 -13.43 7.43 2.19
CA LEU A 155 -13.71 8.32 1.07
C LEU A 155 -14.51 7.66 -0.08
N GLY A 156 -14.80 6.35 0.02
CA GLY A 156 -15.60 5.62 -0.97
C GLY A 156 -14.80 4.91 -2.06
N TYR A 157 -13.48 5.04 -2.06
CA TYR A 157 -12.60 4.36 -3.00
C TYR A 157 -12.45 2.87 -2.70
N ARG A 158 -11.86 2.17 -3.66
CA ARG A 158 -11.41 0.78 -3.55
C ARG A 158 -9.91 0.76 -3.61
N THR A 159 -9.31 -0.24 -2.97
CA THR A 159 -7.87 -0.41 -2.92
C THR A 159 -7.46 -1.83 -3.29
N GLY A 160 -6.19 -1.99 -3.64
CA GLY A 160 -5.59 -3.29 -3.84
C GLY A 160 -4.10 -3.26 -3.55
N CYS A 161 -3.69 -3.95 -2.47
CA CYS A 161 -2.28 -4.06 -2.08
C CYS A 161 -1.59 -5.17 -2.86
N CYS A 162 -0.34 -4.93 -3.28
CA CYS A 162 0.50 -5.88 -3.98
C CYS A 162 1.93 -5.82 -3.44
N GLN A 163 2.47 -7.00 -3.11
CA GLN A 163 3.90 -7.22 -2.80
C GLN A 163 4.51 -8.27 -3.74
N CYS A 164 3.69 -8.84 -4.65
CA CYS A 164 4.16 -9.81 -5.64
C CYS A 164 4.67 -9.06 -6.87
N MET A 165 5.93 -8.69 -6.88
CA MET A 165 6.55 -7.86 -7.91
C MET A 165 8.00 -8.26 -8.17
N ASP A 166 8.54 -7.80 -9.27
CA ASP A 166 9.96 -7.80 -9.56
C ASP A 166 10.55 -6.49 -9.04
N GLU A 167 11.13 -6.53 -7.84
CA GLU A 167 11.62 -5.34 -7.14
C GLU A 167 12.65 -4.57 -7.96
N ASN A 168 13.60 -5.27 -8.58
CA ASN A 168 14.67 -4.65 -9.38
C ASN A 168 14.10 -3.93 -10.60
N LYS A 169 13.12 -4.54 -11.29
CA LYS A 169 12.50 -3.92 -12.45
C LYS A 169 11.66 -2.71 -12.09
N ILE A 170 10.92 -2.77 -10.99
CA ILE A 170 10.14 -1.62 -10.54
C ILE A 170 11.06 -0.50 -10.07
N GLN A 171 12.17 -0.81 -9.40
CA GLN A 171 13.16 0.18 -9.01
C GLN A 171 13.73 0.90 -10.24
N GLU A 172 14.04 0.18 -11.30
CA GLU A 172 14.53 0.73 -12.56
C GLU A 172 13.49 1.63 -13.24
N VAL A 173 12.26 1.13 -13.42
CA VAL A 173 11.16 1.82 -14.13
C VAL A 173 10.69 3.07 -13.37
N ALA A 174 10.57 2.99 -12.05
CA ALA A 174 10.12 4.09 -11.21
C ALA A 174 11.25 5.00 -10.71
N LEU A 175 12.51 4.75 -11.13
CA LEU A 175 13.70 5.50 -10.74
C LEU A 175 13.85 5.64 -9.23
N LEU A 176 13.65 4.54 -8.49
CA LEU A 176 13.76 4.54 -7.04
C LEU A 176 15.21 4.47 -6.57
N GLU A 177 15.49 5.08 -5.44
CA GLU A 177 16.81 5.02 -4.78
C GLU A 177 17.02 3.69 -4.04
N ASP A 178 15.92 3.08 -3.54
CA ASP A 178 15.94 1.83 -2.80
C ASP A 178 14.77 0.92 -3.24
N VAL A 179 14.64 -0.26 -2.64
CA VAL A 179 13.68 -1.29 -3.06
C VAL A 179 12.23 -0.89 -2.80
N PRO A 180 11.30 -1.20 -3.73
CA PRO A 180 9.88 -1.06 -3.48
C PRO A 180 9.40 -2.12 -2.49
N LEU A 181 8.61 -1.72 -1.50
CA LEU A 181 8.12 -2.57 -0.41
C LEU A 181 6.65 -2.96 -0.58
N LEU A 182 5.83 -2.01 -1.04
CA LEU A 182 4.39 -2.19 -1.17
C LEU A 182 3.85 -1.29 -2.28
N LEU A 183 3.00 -1.86 -3.11
CA LEU A 183 2.18 -1.15 -4.09
C LEU A 183 0.72 -1.15 -3.62
N VAL A 184 0.05 0.00 -3.67
CA VAL A 184 -1.37 0.11 -3.36
C VAL A 184 -2.08 0.87 -4.48
N GLY A 185 -2.82 0.15 -5.31
CA GLY A 185 -3.73 0.79 -6.27
C GLY A 185 -4.95 1.33 -5.55
N VAL A 186 -5.33 2.56 -5.84
CA VAL A 186 -6.51 3.26 -5.30
C VAL A 186 -7.35 3.77 -6.45
N GLY A 187 -8.68 3.62 -6.35
CA GLY A 187 -9.53 4.14 -7.41
C GLY A 187 -11.02 3.85 -7.22
N TYR A 188 -11.77 4.22 -8.23
CA TYR A 188 -13.20 4.04 -8.26
C TYR A 188 -13.57 2.61 -8.64
N HIS A 189 -14.57 2.07 -7.96
CA HIS A 189 -15.18 0.81 -8.36
C HIS A 189 -15.86 0.94 -9.72
N GLN A 190 -15.58 0.01 -10.62
CA GLN A 190 -16.29 -0.10 -11.89
C GLN A 190 -17.68 -0.70 -11.67
N LYS A 191 -18.72 0.14 -11.78
CA LYS A 191 -20.10 -0.26 -11.49
C LYS A 191 -20.57 -1.39 -12.41
N GLY A 192 -21.17 -2.42 -11.82
CA GLY A 192 -21.67 -3.57 -12.56
C GLY A 192 -20.63 -4.64 -12.92
N VAL A 193 -19.37 -4.44 -12.57
CA VAL A 193 -18.29 -5.39 -12.84
C VAL A 193 -17.87 -6.06 -11.53
N ASP A 194 -17.69 -7.39 -11.54
CA ASP A 194 -17.14 -8.09 -10.39
C ASP A 194 -15.74 -7.57 -10.08
N ARG A 195 -15.49 -7.19 -8.82
CA ARG A 195 -14.19 -6.67 -8.37
C ARG A 195 -13.00 -7.59 -8.66
N ARG A 196 -13.26 -8.88 -8.89
CA ARG A 196 -12.27 -9.93 -9.18
C ARG A 196 -11.96 -10.08 -10.66
N LYS A 197 -12.72 -9.43 -11.54
CA LYS A 197 -12.47 -9.49 -12.98
C LYS A 197 -11.11 -8.85 -13.28
N HIS A 198 -10.31 -9.52 -14.10
CA HIS A 198 -9.04 -8.97 -14.56
C HIS A 198 -9.30 -7.71 -15.40
N HIS A 199 -8.51 -6.65 -15.19
CA HIS A 199 -8.77 -5.35 -15.80
C HIS A 199 -8.57 -5.36 -17.33
N ILE A 200 -7.63 -6.15 -17.80
CA ILE A 200 -7.24 -6.22 -19.21
C ILE A 200 -7.84 -7.47 -19.90
N ARG A 201 -7.91 -8.59 -19.19
CA ARG A 201 -8.37 -9.87 -19.73
C ARG A 201 -9.82 -10.16 -19.39
N ASP A 202 -10.66 -10.22 -20.41
CA ASP A 202 -12.10 -10.45 -20.24
C ASP A 202 -12.47 -11.87 -19.76
N ASP A 203 -11.60 -12.83 -20.05
CA ASP A 203 -11.81 -14.27 -19.76
C ASP A 203 -11.26 -14.70 -18.40
N PHE A 204 -10.60 -13.81 -17.64
CA PHE A 204 -9.98 -14.15 -16.37
C PHE A 204 -10.67 -13.51 -15.16
N LEU A 205 -10.95 -14.36 -14.18
CA LEU A 205 -11.55 -13.97 -12.90
C LEU A 205 -10.68 -14.49 -11.75
N PHE A 206 -10.14 -13.58 -10.95
CA PHE A 206 -9.37 -13.95 -9.75
C PHE A 206 -10.21 -14.76 -8.75
N HIS A 207 -9.62 -15.76 -8.14
CA HIS A 207 -10.31 -16.58 -7.14
C HIS A 207 -10.75 -15.74 -5.92
N ALA A 208 -11.97 -16.00 -5.44
CA ALA A 208 -12.42 -15.45 -4.17
C ALA A 208 -11.65 -16.14 -3.03
N LYS A 209 -10.97 -15.33 -2.20
CA LYS A 209 -10.33 -15.81 -0.98
C LYS A 209 -11.19 -15.40 0.21
N LYS A 210 -11.62 -16.37 1.00
CA LYS A 210 -12.33 -16.10 2.25
C LYS A 210 -11.32 -15.58 3.28
N LYS A 211 -11.71 -14.55 4.03
CA LYS A 211 -10.91 -14.07 5.16
C LYS A 211 -10.74 -15.19 6.18
N MET A 212 -9.51 -15.49 6.55
CA MET A 212 -9.24 -16.41 7.65
C MET A 212 -9.72 -15.78 8.97
N PRO A 213 -10.36 -16.56 9.86
CA PRO A 213 -10.76 -16.05 11.16
C PRO A 213 -9.54 -15.69 11.98
N ILE A 214 -9.66 -14.61 12.74
CA ILE A 214 -8.64 -14.16 13.70
C ILE A 214 -9.17 -14.49 15.08
N GLU A 215 -8.43 -15.31 15.82
CA GLU A 215 -8.74 -15.60 17.22
C GLU A 215 -8.45 -14.35 18.07
N THR A 216 -9.41 -13.99 18.92
CA THR A 216 -9.28 -12.83 19.82
C THR A 216 -9.50 -13.26 21.26
N LYS A 217 -8.74 -12.68 22.20
CA LYS A 217 -8.94 -12.83 23.63
C LYS A 217 -9.13 -11.45 24.25
N VAL A 218 -10.12 -11.35 25.14
CA VAL A 218 -10.40 -10.12 25.90
C VAL A 218 -10.10 -10.39 27.36
N TRP A 219 -9.17 -9.62 27.92
CA TRP A 219 -8.85 -9.65 29.34
C TRP A 219 -9.57 -8.49 30.03
N ARG A 220 -10.39 -8.78 31.04
CA ARG A 220 -11.15 -7.79 31.82
C ARG A 220 -10.85 -7.92 33.30
#